data_358d6b82fa5fdb11e2c9679fe277da57
#
_entry.id   358d6b82fa5fdb11e2c9679fe277da57
#
_cell.length_a   1.000
_cell.length_b   1.000
_cell.length_c   1.000
_cell.angle_alpha   90.00
_cell.angle_beta   90.00
_cell.angle_gamma   90.00
#
_symmetry.space_group_name_H-M   'P 1'
#
loop_
_entity.id
_entity.type
_entity.pdbx_description
1 polymer ?
#
loop_
_entity_poly.entity_id
_entity_poly.type
_entity_poly.pdbx_seq_one_letter_code
_entity_poly.pdbx_strand_id
1 'polypeptide(L)'
;MTSPLTDSKIRALKAKDQKYEVWHDTGTRGTGRLGIRVYPSGRKSFIFKTQKSGKRSFTTIGDYPQISLSRATEIAKSYNKETGLTSSYATIKDLFDDYVDNQKAVGRRGYAQKENRLKQVLSSPFIDIKTPAKDVTPYMIRGVLSEFIQRGAVAGSNKVRTDLHAAFNFGLFADNDPTTINKHAKYGLTANPVSSIPKQAGAETVGERFLSWDELGELINALNVPDSMCPVNPNFARLILLCIYTGGQRPWELMTNLRKNVDEKGKSLTIPPEISKTGNVHVVPLSDRAIDIINIQKNLYGKTGFLFPAKTKEGHLLSAELSKQVRKFCDKNMFTPFTPRDIRRTFKTLAGDMGIPLELRDILQNHRRPGVSSKVYDRYYYLREKREIIDQWTERLEQITQ
;
A
#
# COMPACT_ATOMS: atom_id res chain seq x y z
N MET A 1 19.57 40.30 -12.75
CA MET A 1 18.51 39.84 -11.85
C MET A 1 17.26 40.65 -12.13
N THR A 2 16.20 40.04 -12.64
CA THR A 2 14.92 40.71 -12.88
C THR A 2 14.17 40.71 -11.54
N SER A 3 13.96 41.90 -10.97
CA SER A 3 13.20 42.06 -9.73
C SER A 3 11.69 42.23 -10.03
N PRO A 4 10.80 41.87 -9.09
CA PRO A 4 9.37 42.06 -9.28
C PRO A 4 9.01 43.51 -9.66
N LEU A 5 8.06 43.67 -10.58
CA LEU A 5 7.47 44.96 -10.87
C LEU A 5 6.68 45.44 -9.65
N THR A 6 6.88 46.71 -9.31
CA THR A 6 6.09 47.43 -8.31
C THR A 6 5.48 48.65 -8.95
N ASP A 7 4.42 49.20 -8.39
CA ASP A 7 3.75 50.36 -8.93
C ASP A 7 4.73 51.59 -8.99
N SER A 8 5.57 51.74 -7.97
CA SER A 8 6.62 52.79 -7.94
C SER A 8 7.65 52.63 -9.06
N LYS A 9 8.06 51.37 -9.35
CA LYS A 9 8.97 51.11 -10.49
C LYS A 9 8.31 51.43 -11.82
N ILE A 10 7.02 51.07 -11.99
CA ILE A 10 6.28 51.34 -13.22
C ILE A 10 6.16 52.84 -13.44
N ARG A 11 5.89 53.64 -12.40
CA ARG A 11 5.83 55.10 -12.49
C ARG A 11 7.18 55.69 -12.92
N ALA A 12 8.28 55.19 -12.39
CA ALA A 12 9.63 55.66 -12.64
C ALA A 12 10.15 55.33 -14.06
N LEU A 13 9.51 54.43 -14.84
CA LEU A 13 9.94 54.13 -16.21
C LEU A 13 9.77 55.35 -17.13
N LYS A 14 10.86 55.77 -17.76
CA LYS A 14 10.88 56.93 -18.71
C LYS A 14 10.81 56.44 -20.15
N ALA A 15 10.20 57.26 -21.03
CA ALA A 15 10.21 57.01 -22.46
C ALA A 15 11.66 57.00 -23.01
N LYS A 16 11.88 56.24 -24.06
CA LYS A 16 13.14 56.16 -24.81
C LYS A 16 12.80 56.29 -26.31
N ASP A 17 13.80 56.49 -27.13
CA ASP A 17 13.63 56.64 -28.58
C ASP A 17 12.95 55.43 -29.25
N GLN A 18 13.12 54.27 -28.65
CA GLN A 18 12.43 53.03 -29.09
C GLN A 18 11.60 52.44 -27.97
N LYS A 19 10.50 51.73 -28.32
CA LYS A 19 9.72 50.97 -27.36
C LYS A 19 10.56 49.87 -26.71
N TYR A 20 10.40 49.69 -25.40
CA TYR A 20 11.05 48.63 -24.64
C TYR A 20 10.12 47.96 -23.65
N GLU A 21 10.52 46.81 -23.15
CA GLU A 21 9.70 45.98 -22.27
C GLU A 21 10.45 45.69 -20.96
N VAL A 22 9.70 45.75 -19.85
CA VAL A 22 10.17 45.34 -18.52
C VAL A 22 9.30 44.23 -18.02
N TRP A 23 9.90 43.10 -17.64
CA TRP A 23 9.20 41.89 -17.28
C TRP A 23 9.02 41.77 -15.78
N HIS A 24 7.80 41.35 -15.38
CA HIS A 24 7.52 40.98 -14.00
C HIS A 24 8.10 39.59 -13.72
N ASP A 25 8.98 39.49 -12.73
CA ASP A 25 9.56 38.22 -12.32
C ASP A 25 8.59 37.49 -11.37
N THR A 26 7.96 36.46 -11.85
CA THR A 26 7.03 35.59 -11.07
C THR A 26 7.73 34.33 -10.55
N GLY A 27 9.02 34.14 -10.85
CA GLY A 27 9.77 32.95 -10.44
C GLY A 27 9.37 31.64 -11.14
N THR A 28 8.33 31.62 -11.97
CA THR A 28 7.79 30.40 -12.59
C THR A 28 8.25 30.28 -14.05
N ARG A 29 9.03 29.26 -14.37
CA ARG A 29 9.39 28.92 -15.76
C ARG A 29 8.24 28.12 -16.41
N GLY A 30 8.04 28.31 -17.73
CA GLY A 30 7.04 27.55 -18.50
C GLY A 30 5.66 28.20 -18.56
N THR A 31 5.40 29.26 -17.82
CA THR A 31 4.16 30.04 -17.87
C THR A 31 4.31 31.29 -18.74
N GLY A 32 3.20 31.85 -19.21
CA GLY A 32 3.22 33.18 -19.82
C GLY A 32 3.70 34.24 -18.83
N ARG A 33 4.31 35.29 -19.33
CA ARG A 33 4.89 36.36 -18.50
C ARG A 33 4.16 37.69 -18.64
N LEU A 34 3.79 38.28 -17.52
CA LEU A 34 3.35 39.67 -17.46
C LEU A 34 4.55 40.63 -17.62
N GLY A 35 4.40 41.63 -18.40
CA GLY A 35 5.36 42.70 -18.54
C GLY A 35 4.68 44.02 -18.78
N ILE A 36 5.47 45.10 -18.80
CA ILE A 36 5.00 46.40 -19.21
C ILE A 36 5.84 46.89 -20.41
N ARG A 37 5.19 47.38 -21.43
CA ARG A 37 5.79 47.99 -22.62
C ARG A 37 5.70 49.50 -22.49
N VAL A 38 6.83 50.16 -22.61
CA VAL A 38 6.91 51.63 -22.62
C VAL A 38 7.16 52.10 -24.04
N TYR A 39 6.35 53.03 -24.51
CA TYR A 39 6.43 53.60 -25.84
C TYR A 39 7.17 54.93 -25.85
N PRO A 40 7.71 55.38 -27.02
CA PRO A 40 8.35 56.66 -27.14
C PRO A 40 7.47 57.85 -26.73
N SER A 41 6.13 57.69 -26.90
CA SER A 41 5.13 58.67 -26.46
C SER A 41 4.96 58.77 -24.93
N GLY A 42 5.65 57.97 -24.15
CA GLY A 42 5.48 57.87 -22.70
C GLY A 42 4.33 56.93 -22.27
N ARG A 43 3.49 56.46 -23.21
CA ARG A 43 2.42 55.49 -22.93
C ARG A 43 3.04 54.21 -22.38
N LYS A 44 2.37 53.60 -21.38
CA LYS A 44 2.79 52.36 -20.74
C LYS A 44 1.64 51.35 -20.81
N SER A 45 1.85 50.19 -21.43
CA SER A 45 0.80 49.17 -21.57
C SER A 45 1.26 47.86 -20.97
N PHE A 46 0.41 47.23 -20.15
CA PHE A 46 0.64 45.89 -19.70
C PHE A 46 0.48 44.91 -20.86
N ILE A 47 1.46 44.01 -20.97
CA ILE A 47 1.49 42.97 -22.02
C ILE A 47 1.70 41.61 -21.39
N PHE A 48 1.11 40.61 -22.00
CA PHE A 48 1.28 39.22 -21.62
C PHE A 48 1.99 38.49 -22.77
N LYS A 49 3.11 37.86 -22.45
CA LYS A 49 3.93 37.12 -23.41
C LYS A 49 3.72 35.63 -23.19
N THR A 50 3.34 34.91 -24.25
CA THR A 50 3.30 33.45 -24.29
C THR A 50 4.29 32.89 -25.31
N GLN A 51 4.71 31.64 -25.11
CA GLN A 51 5.52 30.91 -26.09
C GLN A 51 4.95 29.48 -26.20
N LYS A 52 4.45 29.14 -27.39
CA LYS A 52 3.91 27.82 -27.69
C LYS A 52 4.60 27.27 -28.93
N SER A 53 5.15 26.05 -28.85
CA SER A 53 5.86 25.39 -29.97
C SER A 53 6.91 26.29 -30.64
N GLY A 54 7.71 27.01 -29.84
CA GLY A 54 8.76 27.90 -30.33
C GLY A 54 8.31 29.28 -30.82
N LYS A 55 7.00 29.51 -31.07
CA LYS A 55 6.46 30.81 -31.48
C LYS A 55 6.10 31.66 -30.28
N ARG A 56 6.56 32.93 -30.28
CA ARG A 56 6.23 33.92 -29.24
C ARG A 56 5.01 34.72 -29.67
N SER A 57 4.06 34.89 -28.75
CA SER A 57 2.85 35.71 -28.92
C SER A 57 2.78 36.75 -27.81
N PHE A 58 2.27 37.93 -28.11
CA PHE A 58 2.07 39.01 -27.17
C PHE A 58 0.60 39.45 -27.20
N THR A 59 -0.05 39.50 -26.05
CA THR A 59 -1.39 40.02 -25.86
C THR A 59 -1.31 41.28 -25.00
N THR A 60 -1.92 42.40 -25.48
CA THR A 60 -2.01 43.63 -24.68
C THR A 60 -3.16 43.48 -23.67
N ILE A 61 -2.88 43.74 -22.40
CA ILE A 61 -3.89 43.68 -21.33
C ILE A 61 -4.60 45.00 -21.17
N GLY A 62 -3.88 46.10 -21.26
CA GLY A 62 -4.39 47.46 -21.18
C GLY A 62 -3.34 48.45 -20.68
N ASP A 63 -3.71 49.73 -20.64
CA ASP A 63 -2.80 50.83 -20.38
C ASP A 63 -2.73 51.19 -18.88
N TYR A 64 -1.52 51.50 -18.43
CA TYR A 64 -1.29 52.04 -17.11
C TYR A 64 -1.38 53.58 -17.17
N PRO A 65 -2.06 54.28 -16.22
CA PRO A 65 -2.59 53.75 -14.95
C PRO A 65 -4.04 53.30 -14.98
N GLN A 66 -4.73 53.24 -16.15
CA GLN A 66 -6.14 52.82 -16.25
C GLN A 66 -6.35 51.43 -15.69
N ILE A 67 -5.40 50.52 -15.94
CA ILE A 67 -5.35 49.21 -15.29
C ILE A 67 -4.21 49.22 -14.25
N SER A 68 -4.54 48.84 -13.03
CA SER A 68 -3.53 48.68 -11.94
C SER A 68 -2.66 47.43 -12.14
N LEU A 69 -1.47 47.41 -11.57
CA LEU A 69 -0.61 46.22 -11.57
C LEU A 69 -1.28 45.00 -10.97
N SER A 70 -2.09 45.18 -9.92
CA SER A 70 -2.87 44.07 -9.31
C SER A 70 -3.86 43.48 -10.32
N ARG A 71 -4.63 44.35 -10.99
CA ARG A 71 -5.61 43.91 -11.99
C ARG A 71 -4.96 43.28 -13.22
N ALA A 72 -3.84 43.85 -13.69
CA ALA A 72 -3.06 43.24 -14.77
C ALA A 72 -2.52 41.85 -14.38
N THR A 73 -2.13 41.68 -13.13
CA THR A 73 -1.68 40.36 -12.60
C THR A 73 -2.81 39.32 -12.56
N GLU A 74 -4.02 39.73 -12.16
CA GLU A 74 -5.19 38.84 -12.21
C GLU A 74 -5.53 38.39 -13.63
N ILE A 75 -5.54 39.34 -14.58
CA ILE A 75 -5.79 39.05 -16.00
C ILE A 75 -4.69 38.15 -16.58
N ALA A 76 -3.44 38.36 -16.21
CA ALA A 76 -2.35 37.51 -16.64
C ALA A 76 -2.47 36.08 -16.08
N LYS A 77 -2.97 35.93 -14.85
CA LYS A 77 -3.30 34.62 -14.27
C LYS A 77 -4.42 33.91 -15.03
N SER A 78 -5.49 34.64 -15.44
CA SER A 78 -6.57 34.05 -16.25
C SER A 78 -6.07 33.61 -17.62
N TYR A 79 -5.26 34.39 -18.29
CA TYR A 79 -4.63 34.00 -19.56
C TYR A 79 -3.74 32.78 -19.45
N ASN A 80 -2.98 32.64 -18.37
CA ASN A 80 -2.23 31.40 -18.11
C ASN A 80 -3.15 30.19 -17.96
N LYS A 81 -4.29 30.37 -17.33
CA LYS A 81 -5.30 29.30 -17.16
C LYS A 81 -5.98 28.93 -18.49
N GLU A 82 -6.33 29.94 -19.30
CA GLU A 82 -6.97 29.74 -20.62
C GLU A 82 -6.04 29.16 -21.68
N THR A 83 -4.76 29.55 -21.65
CA THR A 83 -3.76 29.10 -22.63
C THR A 83 -3.17 27.73 -22.29
N GLY A 84 -3.54 27.11 -21.17
CA GLY A 84 -2.98 25.84 -20.70
C GLY A 84 -1.48 25.91 -20.37
N LEU A 85 -0.95 27.15 -20.23
CA LEU A 85 0.45 27.43 -19.87
C LEU A 85 0.67 27.53 -18.34
N THR A 86 -0.30 27.13 -17.54
CA THR A 86 -0.02 26.79 -16.15
C THR A 86 0.91 25.61 -16.15
N SER A 87 1.98 25.63 -15.39
CA SER A 87 2.72 24.42 -15.09
C SER A 87 1.68 23.44 -14.54
N SER A 88 1.27 22.49 -15.38
CA SER A 88 0.23 21.56 -15.00
C SER A 88 0.86 20.62 -13.98
N TYR A 89 0.64 20.91 -12.70
CA TYR A 89 0.94 19.95 -11.66
C TYR A 89 0.19 18.64 -11.98
N ALA A 90 0.83 17.54 -11.71
CA ALA A 90 0.23 16.23 -11.87
C ALA A 90 -1.09 16.14 -11.11
N THR A 91 -2.05 15.47 -11.71
CA THR A 91 -3.39 15.28 -11.14
C THR A 91 -3.37 14.31 -9.97
N ILE A 92 -4.47 14.25 -9.22
CA ILE A 92 -4.66 13.22 -8.19
C ILE A 92 -4.57 11.80 -8.78
N LYS A 93 -5.02 11.62 -10.02
CA LYS A 93 -4.91 10.34 -10.72
C LYS A 93 -3.45 10.00 -10.98
N ASP A 94 -2.66 10.94 -11.51
CA ASP A 94 -1.23 10.72 -11.77
C ASP A 94 -0.47 10.41 -10.48
N LEU A 95 -0.80 11.11 -9.36
CA LEU A 95 -0.23 10.83 -8.06
C LEU A 95 -0.49 9.38 -7.60
N PHE A 96 -1.71 8.89 -7.78
CA PHE A 96 -2.06 7.54 -7.36
C PHE A 96 -1.43 6.47 -8.24
N ASP A 97 -1.38 6.69 -9.55
CA ASP A 97 -0.73 5.79 -10.50
C ASP A 97 0.77 5.68 -10.19
N ASP A 98 1.48 6.81 -10.05
CA ASP A 98 2.90 6.85 -9.69
C ASP A 98 3.18 6.18 -8.34
N TYR A 99 2.32 6.41 -7.34
CA TYR A 99 2.44 5.78 -6.03
C TYR A 99 2.30 4.25 -6.13
N VAL A 100 1.32 3.76 -6.87
CA VAL A 100 1.11 2.33 -7.08
C VAL A 100 2.28 1.72 -7.83
N ASP A 101 2.79 2.38 -8.86
CA ASP A 101 3.95 1.90 -9.62
C ASP A 101 5.22 1.87 -8.76
N ASN A 102 5.41 2.86 -7.89
CA ASN A 102 6.49 2.81 -6.89
C ASN A 102 6.32 1.62 -5.94
N GLN A 103 5.09 1.33 -5.46
CA GLN A 103 4.85 0.16 -4.59
C GLN A 103 5.15 -1.17 -5.31
N LYS A 104 4.88 -1.26 -6.62
CA LYS A 104 5.25 -2.42 -7.46
C LYS A 104 6.77 -2.53 -7.59
N ALA A 105 7.44 -1.43 -7.94
CA ALA A 105 8.88 -1.39 -8.16
C ALA A 105 9.69 -1.79 -6.93
N VAL A 106 9.24 -1.38 -5.72
CA VAL A 106 9.90 -1.77 -4.46
C VAL A 106 9.39 -3.12 -3.91
N GLY A 107 8.64 -3.89 -4.69
CA GLY A 107 8.18 -5.24 -4.32
C GLY A 107 7.20 -5.27 -3.13
N ARG A 108 6.45 -4.18 -2.85
CA ARG A 108 5.48 -4.16 -1.75
C ARG A 108 4.31 -5.07 -2.03
N ARG A 109 4.11 -6.06 -1.18
CA ARG A 109 2.91 -6.92 -1.23
C ARG A 109 1.66 -6.09 -0.95
N GLY A 110 0.56 -6.44 -1.59
CA GLY A 110 -0.71 -5.75 -1.38
C GLY A 110 -0.88 -4.45 -2.16
N TYR A 111 0.01 -4.15 -3.12
CA TYR A 111 -0.17 -3.01 -4.03
C TYR A 111 -1.49 -3.10 -4.81
N ALA A 112 -1.89 -4.30 -5.25
CA ALA A 112 -3.14 -4.50 -5.99
C ALA A 112 -4.38 -4.12 -5.17
N GLN A 113 -4.40 -4.45 -3.86
CA GLN A 113 -5.49 -4.03 -2.97
C GLN A 113 -5.50 -2.50 -2.76
N LYS A 114 -4.33 -1.86 -2.67
CA LYS A 114 -4.22 -0.40 -2.60
C LYS A 114 -4.70 0.23 -3.90
N GLU A 115 -4.25 -0.26 -5.05
CA GLU A 115 -4.69 0.19 -6.36
C GLU A 115 -6.21 0.14 -6.49
N ASN A 116 -6.84 -0.98 -6.11
CA ASN A 116 -8.29 -1.11 -6.14
C ASN A 116 -9.01 -0.10 -5.23
N ARG A 117 -8.47 0.17 -4.03
CA ARG A 117 -9.06 1.18 -3.13
C ARG A 117 -8.87 2.60 -3.67
N LEU A 118 -7.71 2.93 -4.23
CA LEU A 118 -7.46 4.23 -4.85
C LEU A 118 -8.33 4.44 -6.11
N LYS A 119 -8.57 3.39 -6.91
CA LYS A 119 -9.55 3.44 -8.01
C LYS A 119 -10.97 3.74 -7.52
N GLN A 120 -11.39 3.18 -6.38
CA GLN A 120 -12.68 3.53 -5.77
C GLN A 120 -12.73 4.99 -5.33
N VAL A 121 -11.63 5.55 -4.82
CA VAL A 121 -11.53 6.98 -4.49
C VAL A 121 -11.71 7.84 -5.73
N LEU A 122 -11.05 7.50 -6.84
CA LEU A 122 -11.17 8.24 -8.11
C LEU A 122 -12.57 8.13 -8.74
N SER A 123 -13.38 7.17 -8.34
CA SER A 123 -14.77 7.02 -8.79
C SER A 123 -15.78 7.77 -7.91
N SER A 124 -15.33 8.40 -6.82
CA SER A 124 -16.19 9.17 -5.90
C SER A 124 -16.61 10.50 -6.53
N PRO A 125 -17.87 10.94 -6.35
CA PRO A 125 -18.34 12.25 -6.83
C PRO A 125 -17.65 13.43 -6.14
N PHE A 126 -16.95 13.21 -5.03
CA PHE A 126 -16.16 14.24 -4.34
C PHE A 126 -14.79 14.49 -5.00
N ILE A 127 -14.38 13.69 -5.97
CA ILE A 127 -13.09 13.76 -6.64
C ILE A 127 -13.28 13.92 -8.16
N ASP A 128 -12.80 15.01 -8.71
CA ASP A 128 -12.54 15.07 -10.15
C ASP A 128 -11.11 14.56 -10.42
N ILE A 129 -10.98 13.53 -11.23
CA ILE A 129 -9.70 12.89 -11.58
C ILE A 129 -8.68 13.85 -12.21
N LYS A 130 -9.17 14.98 -12.78
CA LYS A 130 -8.35 16.04 -13.38
C LYS A 130 -7.89 17.08 -12.36
N THR A 131 -8.35 17.00 -11.11
CA THR A 131 -7.92 17.92 -10.06
C THR A 131 -6.40 17.81 -9.85
N PRO A 132 -5.63 18.89 -9.92
CA PRO A 132 -4.22 18.86 -9.54
C PRO A 132 -4.06 18.36 -8.10
N ALA A 133 -3.06 17.52 -7.85
CA ALA A 133 -2.87 16.91 -6.52
C ALA A 133 -2.77 17.95 -5.40
N LYS A 134 -2.15 19.10 -5.67
CA LYS A 134 -2.03 20.24 -4.73
C LYS A 134 -3.35 20.90 -4.34
N ASP A 135 -4.37 20.76 -5.18
CA ASP A 135 -5.68 21.41 -4.98
C ASP A 135 -6.70 20.48 -4.30
N VAL A 136 -6.29 19.25 -3.98
CA VAL A 136 -7.11 18.31 -3.20
C VAL A 136 -7.19 18.77 -1.74
N THR A 137 -8.41 18.96 -1.26
CA THR A 137 -8.66 19.50 0.10
C THR A 137 -9.05 18.40 1.09
N PRO A 138 -8.87 18.64 2.41
CA PRO A 138 -9.39 17.74 3.44
C PRO A 138 -10.91 17.52 3.34
N TYR A 139 -11.67 18.51 2.86
CA TYR A 139 -13.11 18.41 2.64
C TYR A 139 -13.44 17.32 1.60
N MET A 140 -12.75 17.32 0.45
CA MET A 140 -12.93 16.31 -0.60
C MET A 140 -12.63 14.90 -0.07
N ILE A 141 -11.51 14.74 0.63
CA ILE A 141 -11.11 13.46 1.22
C ILE A 141 -12.14 12.99 2.27
N ARG A 142 -12.63 13.90 3.11
CA ARG A 142 -13.68 13.60 4.09
C ARG A 142 -14.97 13.14 3.41
N GLY A 143 -15.35 13.75 2.29
CA GLY A 143 -16.49 13.32 1.48
C GLY A 143 -16.34 11.87 1.00
N VAL A 144 -15.20 11.54 0.40
CA VAL A 144 -14.89 10.15 -0.02
C VAL A 144 -14.99 9.18 1.15
N LEU A 145 -14.38 9.49 2.29
CA LEU A 145 -14.37 8.60 3.45
C LEU A 145 -15.78 8.42 4.05
N SER A 146 -16.62 9.46 3.98
CA SER A 146 -18.01 9.38 4.46
C SER A 146 -18.86 8.40 3.64
N GLU A 147 -18.62 8.26 2.33
CA GLU A 147 -19.31 7.24 1.51
C GLU A 147 -19.03 5.82 1.99
N PHE A 148 -17.78 5.54 2.40
CA PHE A 148 -17.44 4.23 2.98
C PHE A 148 -18.16 3.98 4.31
N ILE A 149 -18.27 5.01 5.14
CA ILE A 149 -18.94 4.94 6.45
C ILE A 149 -20.46 4.73 6.25
N GLN A 150 -21.09 5.50 5.36
CA GLN A 150 -22.53 5.43 5.10
C GLN A 150 -22.97 4.06 4.56
N ARG A 151 -22.14 3.39 3.77
CA ARG A 151 -22.40 2.01 3.31
C ARG A 151 -21.99 0.92 4.31
N GLY A 152 -21.70 1.28 5.58
CA GLY A 152 -21.34 0.34 6.65
C GLY A 152 -19.89 -0.16 6.63
N ALA A 153 -19.05 0.33 5.72
CA ALA A 153 -17.66 -0.11 5.56
C ALA A 153 -16.67 0.74 6.38
N VAL A 154 -16.91 0.92 7.68
CA VAL A 154 -16.14 1.84 8.55
C VAL A 154 -14.65 1.43 8.63
N ALA A 155 -14.35 0.15 8.82
CA ALA A 155 -12.96 -0.35 8.77
C ALA A 155 -12.32 -0.17 7.39
N GLY A 156 -13.13 -0.24 6.31
CA GLY A 156 -12.71 0.07 4.95
C GLY A 156 -12.29 1.53 4.79
N SER A 157 -13.07 2.46 5.37
CA SER A 157 -12.74 3.89 5.42
C SER A 157 -11.36 4.15 6.03
N ASN A 158 -11.03 3.50 7.16
CA ASN A 158 -9.71 3.62 7.79
C ASN A 158 -8.57 3.11 6.90
N LYS A 159 -8.81 2.03 6.15
CA LYS A 159 -7.81 1.50 5.19
C LYS A 159 -7.60 2.47 4.02
N VAL A 160 -8.69 3.00 3.45
CA VAL A 160 -8.63 4.00 2.38
C VAL A 160 -7.91 5.25 2.86
N ARG A 161 -8.26 5.77 4.04
CA ARG A 161 -7.56 6.92 4.66
C ARG A 161 -6.04 6.66 4.78
N THR A 162 -5.66 5.46 5.19
CA THR A 162 -4.25 5.08 5.34
C THR A 162 -3.52 5.07 3.99
N ASP A 163 -4.16 4.53 2.94
CA ASP A 163 -3.58 4.51 1.61
C ASP A 163 -3.49 5.91 0.99
N LEU A 164 -4.53 6.73 1.17
CA LEU A 164 -4.52 8.14 0.77
C LEU A 164 -3.40 8.92 1.45
N HIS A 165 -3.26 8.77 2.77
CA HIS A 165 -2.19 9.42 3.52
C HIS A 165 -0.81 9.01 3.00
N ALA A 166 -0.62 7.74 2.69
CA ALA A 166 0.64 7.24 2.14
C ALA A 166 0.91 7.75 0.72
N ALA A 167 -0.12 7.84 -0.14
CA ALA A 167 0.01 8.35 -1.50
C ALA A 167 0.34 9.87 -1.51
N PHE A 168 -0.31 10.68 -0.68
CA PHE A 168 0.01 12.10 -0.56
C PHE A 168 1.39 12.34 0.06
N ASN A 169 1.82 11.53 1.04
CA ASN A 169 3.19 11.61 1.55
C ASN A 169 4.22 11.23 0.48
N PHE A 170 3.94 10.23 -0.36
CA PHE A 170 4.80 9.90 -1.48
C PHE A 170 5.00 11.10 -2.41
N GLY A 171 3.92 11.80 -2.81
CA GLY A 171 4.01 12.98 -3.65
C GLY A 171 4.75 14.14 -2.96
N LEU A 172 4.46 14.38 -1.67
CA LEU A 172 5.10 15.42 -0.88
C LEU A 172 6.62 15.19 -0.77
N PHE A 173 7.06 13.95 -0.54
CA PHE A 173 8.47 13.60 -0.44
C PHE A 173 9.16 13.65 -1.79
N ALA A 174 8.50 13.23 -2.87
CA ALA A 174 9.05 13.31 -4.22
C ALA A 174 9.32 14.78 -4.65
N ASP A 175 8.45 15.70 -4.28
CA ASP A 175 8.61 17.12 -4.58
C ASP A 175 9.70 17.80 -3.71
N ASN A 176 9.99 17.25 -2.52
CA ASN A 176 10.97 17.78 -1.56
C ASN A 176 12.25 16.93 -1.48
N ASP A 177 12.47 16.00 -2.39
CA ASP A 177 13.69 15.20 -2.43
C ASP A 177 14.90 16.08 -2.80
N PRO A 178 15.90 16.20 -1.91
CA PRO A 178 17.07 17.04 -2.17
C PRO A 178 17.87 16.59 -3.40
N THR A 179 17.77 15.34 -3.82
CA THR A 179 18.41 14.83 -5.05
C THR A 179 17.78 15.38 -6.33
N THR A 180 16.59 15.97 -6.23
CA THR A 180 15.82 16.52 -7.36
C THR A 180 15.70 18.04 -7.32
N ILE A 181 16.56 18.75 -6.57
CA ILE A 181 16.49 20.20 -6.36
C ILE A 181 16.40 21.03 -7.65
N ASN A 182 16.96 20.56 -8.74
CA ASN A 182 16.93 21.21 -10.05
C ASN A 182 15.67 20.90 -10.89
N LYS A 183 14.77 20.05 -10.38
CA LYS A 183 13.50 19.70 -11.05
C LYS A 183 12.37 20.53 -10.44
N HIS A 184 11.36 20.85 -11.27
CA HIS A 184 10.14 21.44 -10.74
C HIS A 184 9.34 20.40 -9.93
N ALA A 185 8.69 20.87 -8.86
CA ALA A 185 7.75 20.06 -8.11
C ALA A 185 6.68 19.46 -9.05
N LYS A 186 6.56 18.12 -9.05
CA LYS A 186 5.63 17.43 -9.94
C LYS A 186 4.18 17.57 -9.47
N TYR A 187 3.96 17.49 -8.18
CA TYR A 187 2.61 17.49 -7.58
C TYR A 187 2.24 18.83 -6.95
N GLY A 188 3.23 19.67 -6.59
CA GLY A 188 3.03 20.98 -5.96
C GLY A 188 2.46 20.92 -4.55
N LEU A 189 2.67 19.81 -3.86
CA LEU A 189 2.15 19.58 -2.51
C LEU A 189 2.98 20.33 -1.46
N THR A 190 2.30 21.13 -0.62
CA THR A 190 2.90 21.81 0.53
C THR A 190 2.58 21.13 1.86
N ALA A 191 1.50 20.35 1.90
CA ALA A 191 1.07 19.57 3.05
C ALA A 191 0.26 18.36 2.60
N ASN A 192 0.14 17.36 3.46
CA ASN A 192 -0.70 16.21 3.21
C ASN A 192 -2.15 16.51 3.65
N PRO A 193 -3.14 16.56 2.72
CA PRO A 193 -4.52 16.92 3.05
C PRO A 193 -5.23 15.89 3.94
N VAL A 194 -4.67 14.69 4.09
CA VAL A 194 -5.24 13.61 4.91
C VAL A 194 -4.81 13.70 6.38
N SER A 195 -3.75 14.47 6.69
CA SER A 195 -3.15 14.49 8.04
C SER A 195 -4.11 14.95 9.12
N SER A 196 -4.99 15.92 8.82
CA SER A 196 -5.98 16.45 9.76
C SER A 196 -7.23 15.58 9.95
N ILE A 197 -7.38 14.51 9.15
CA ILE A 197 -8.57 13.66 9.20
C ILE A 197 -8.32 12.49 10.16
N PRO A 198 -9.08 12.33 11.25
CA PRO A 198 -8.89 11.22 12.18
C PRO A 198 -9.34 9.88 11.58
N LYS A 199 -8.79 8.78 12.11
CA LYS A 199 -9.36 7.45 11.91
C LYS A 199 -10.63 7.28 12.73
N GLN A 200 -11.55 6.46 12.24
CA GLN A 200 -12.73 6.07 13.01
C GLN A 200 -12.31 5.11 14.13
N ALA A 201 -12.50 5.52 15.37
CA ALA A 201 -12.22 4.69 16.54
C ALA A 201 -13.18 3.48 16.59
N GLY A 202 -12.70 2.35 17.10
CA GLY A 202 -13.53 1.14 17.25
C GLY A 202 -13.92 0.43 15.95
N ALA A 203 -13.52 0.96 14.79
CA ALA A 203 -13.87 0.38 13.49
C ALA A 203 -13.12 -0.94 13.19
N GLU A 204 -12.00 -1.19 13.83
CA GLU A 204 -11.21 -2.40 13.67
C GLU A 204 -11.36 -3.25 14.93
N THR A 205 -12.10 -4.36 14.82
CA THR A 205 -12.20 -5.36 15.89
C THR A 205 -11.02 -6.32 15.79
N VAL A 206 -10.34 -6.51 16.91
CA VAL A 206 -9.36 -7.60 17.02
C VAL A 206 -10.17 -8.89 17.16
N GLY A 207 -10.00 -9.82 16.22
CA GLY A 207 -10.65 -11.12 16.36
C GLY A 207 -10.10 -11.85 17.59
N GLU A 208 -10.97 -12.46 18.37
CA GLU A 208 -10.62 -13.20 19.60
C GLU A 208 -10.76 -14.70 19.45
N ARG A 209 -11.38 -15.16 18.36
CA ARG A 209 -11.66 -16.57 18.08
C ARG A 209 -10.37 -17.39 17.99
N PHE A 210 -10.33 -18.48 18.73
CA PHE A 210 -9.42 -19.61 18.59
C PHE A 210 -10.24 -20.91 18.75
N LEU A 211 -9.73 -22.04 18.28
CA LEU A 211 -10.37 -23.33 18.41
C LEU A 211 -10.00 -23.95 19.77
N SER A 212 -10.97 -24.57 20.45
CA SER A 212 -10.69 -25.42 21.61
C SER A 212 -9.91 -26.68 21.19
N TRP A 213 -9.43 -27.46 22.15
CA TRP A 213 -8.78 -28.75 21.87
C TRP A 213 -9.74 -29.72 21.13
N ASP A 214 -11.00 -29.77 21.55
CA ASP A 214 -12.02 -30.62 20.91
C ASP A 214 -12.30 -30.18 19.48
N GLU A 215 -12.52 -28.89 19.26
CA GLU A 215 -12.73 -28.32 17.92
C GLU A 215 -11.51 -28.55 17.02
N LEU A 216 -10.30 -28.47 17.56
CA LEU A 216 -9.07 -28.68 16.79
C LEU A 216 -8.93 -30.16 16.41
N GLY A 217 -9.24 -31.09 17.32
CA GLY A 217 -9.29 -32.52 17.05
C GLY A 217 -10.35 -32.89 15.99
N GLU A 218 -11.57 -32.37 16.14
CA GLU A 218 -12.64 -32.51 15.14
C GLU A 218 -12.21 -32.02 13.76
N LEU A 219 -11.63 -30.83 13.68
CA LEU A 219 -11.13 -30.24 12.42
C LEU A 219 -10.05 -31.15 11.79
N ILE A 220 -9.07 -31.60 12.56
CA ILE A 220 -8.00 -32.47 12.05
C ILE A 220 -8.61 -33.78 11.52
N ASN A 221 -9.48 -34.44 12.29
CA ASN A 221 -10.09 -35.70 11.89
C ASN A 221 -10.93 -35.55 10.63
N ALA A 222 -11.71 -34.47 10.51
CA ALA A 222 -12.53 -34.19 9.33
C ALA A 222 -11.70 -33.89 8.06
N LEU A 223 -10.49 -33.36 8.20
CA LEU A 223 -9.61 -33.04 7.08
C LEU A 223 -8.60 -34.15 6.76
N ASN A 224 -8.31 -35.05 7.70
CA ASN A 224 -7.34 -36.13 7.53
C ASN A 224 -8.02 -37.43 7.01
N VAL A 225 -8.77 -37.26 5.92
CA VAL A 225 -9.52 -38.34 5.27
C VAL A 225 -9.07 -38.51 3.81
N PRO A 226 -9.37 -39.64 3.14
CA PRO A 226 -9.12 -39.79 1.71
C PRO A 226 -9.72 -38.63 0.90
N ASP A 227 -9.04 -38.24 -0.19
CA ASP A 227 -9.42 -37.08 -1.01
C ASP A 227 -10.89 -37.10 -1.48
N SER A 228 -11.41 -38.30 -1.76
CA SER A 228 -12.80 -38.51 -2.18
C SER A 228 -13.84 -38.23 -1.08
N MET A 229 -13.45 -38.30 0.18
CA MET A 229 -14.29 -38.04 1.36
C MET A 229 -14.13 -36.67 1.96
N CYS A 230 -13.11 -35.90 1.51
CA CYS A 230 -12.77 -34.62 2.09
C CYS A 230 -13.93 -33.61 1.93
N PRO A 231 -14.37 -32.92 3.01
CA PRO A 231 -15.50 -31.99 2.96
C PRO A 231 -15.18 -30.71 2.17
N VAL A 232 -13.91 -30.45 1.93
CA VAL A 232 -13.38 -29.31 1.15
C VAL A 232 -12.43 -29.82 0.06
N ASN A 233 -11.93 -28.90 -0.77
CA ASN A 233 -10.91 -29.31 -1.74
C ASN A 233 -9.66 -29.84 -1.02
N PRO A 234 -9.19 -31.06 -1.34
CA PRO A 234 -8.11 -31.74 -0.62
C PRO A 234 -6.80 -30.95 -0.56
N ASN A 235 -6.49 -30.15 -1.58
CA ASN A 235 -5.29 -29.33 -1.57
C ASN A 235 -5.35 -28.23 -0.48
N PHE A 236 -6.56 -27.65 -0.24
CA PHE A 236 -6.78 -26.73 0.87
C PHE A 236 -6.80 -27.42 2.22
N ALA A 237 -7.36 -28.65 2.30
CA ALA A 237 -7.32 -29.45 3.53
C ALA A 237 -5.87 -29.70 3.98
N ARG A 238 -5.03 -30.17 3.07
CA ARG A 238 -3.58 -30.36 3.33
C ARG A 238 -2.86 -29.08 3.71
N LEU A 239 -3.21 -27.93 3.13
CA LEU A 239 -2.67 -26.64 3.55
C LEU A 239 -3.08 -26.28 4.98
N ILE A 240 -4.34 -26.49 5.36
CA ILE A 240 -4.84 -26.24 6.72
C ILE A 240 -4.13 -27.16 7.71
N LEU A 241 -4.04 -28.46 7.42
CA LEU A 241 -3.33 -29.42 8.25
C LEU A 241 -1.84 -29.04 8.42
N LEU A 242 -1.17 -28.64 7.32
CA LEU A 242 0.21 -28.19 7.41
C LEU A 242 0.36 -26.92 8.27
N CYS A 243 -0.58 -25.97 8.19
CA CYS A 243 -0.61 -24.81 9.09
C CYS A 243 -0.70 -25.25 10.55
N ILE A 244 -1.55 -26.24 10.87
CA ILE A 244 -1.75 -26.77 12.23
C ILE A 244 -0.46 -27.44 12.72
N TYR A 245 0.09 -28.42 11.97
CA TYR A 245 1.26 -29.19 12.36
C TYR A 245 2.58 -28.40 12.35
N THR A 246 2.58 -27.18 11.81
CA THR A 246 3.74 -26.27 11.84
C THR A 246 3.60 -25.13 12.86
N GLY A 247 2.71 -25.28 13.87
CA GLY A 247 2.53 -24.27 14.92
C GLY A 247 1.84 -22.99 14.42
N GLY A 248 0.88 -23.11 13.53
CA GLY A 248 0.10 -21.99 13.02
C GLY A 248 0.89 -21.06 12.12
N GLN A 249 1.72 -21.60 11.21
CA GLN A 249 2.40 -20.77 10.20
C GLN A 249 1.38 -20.06 9.29
N ARG A 250 1.79 -18.96 8.69
CA ARG A 250 0.88 -18.19 7.84
C ARG A 250 0.55 -18.97 6.57
N PRO A 251 -0.74 -19.19 6.24
CA PRO A 251 -1.12 -19.92 5.04
C PRO A 251 -0.46 -19.35 3.77
N TRP A 252 -0.36 -18.01 3.67
CA TRP A 252 0.32 -17.36 2.54
C TRP A 252 1.76 -17.83 2.38
N GLU A 253 2.54 -17.88 3.47
CA GLU A 253 3.94 -18.27 3.46
C GLU A 253 4.13 -19.75 3.09
N LEU A 254 3.14 -20.60 3.38
CA LEU A 254 3.15 -22.01 2.99
C LEU A 254 2.71 -22.21 1.53
N MET A 255 1.60 -21.58 1.11
CA MET A 255 1.06 -21.78 -0.24
C MET A 255 1.96 -21.20 -1.33
N THR A 256 2.70 -20.14 -1.04
CA THR A 256 3.66 -19.51 -1.98
C THR A 256 5.07 -20.05 -1.87
N ASN A 257 5.32 -20.97 -0.94
CA ASN A 257 6.64 -21.58 -0.79
C ASN A 257 6.90 -22.63 -1.88
N LEU A 258 8.18 -22.83 -2.17
CA LEU A 258 8.61 -23.81 -3.16
C LEU A 258 9.05 -25.10 -2.47
N ARG A 259 8.83 -26.25 -3.12
CA ARG A 259 9.23 -27.57 -2.61
C ARG A 259 10.73 -27.71 -2.41
N LYS A 260 11.57 -26.98 -3.16
CA LYS A 260 13.03 -26.95 -2.99
C LYS A 260 13.47 -26.40 -1.63
N ASN A 261 12.61 -25.66 -0.93
CA ASN A 261 12.90 -25.08 0.37
C ASN A 261 12.59 -26.04 1.55
N VAL A 262 12.18 -27.27 1.24
CA VAL A 262 12.00 -28.36 2.21
C VAL A 262 13.29 -29.16 2.30
N ASP A 263 13.85 -29.21 3.46
CA ASP A 263 14.92 -30.16 3.83
C ASP A 263 14.31 -31.37 4.55
N GLU A 264 14.15 -32.47 3.81
CA GLU A 264 13.55 -33.69 4.37
C GLU A 264 14.45 -34.36 5.39
N LYS A 265 15.79 -34.34 5.18
CA LYS A 265 16.75 -34.95 6.11
C LYS A 265 16.82 -34.18 7.41
N GLY A 266 16.91 -32.86 7.31
CA GLY A 266 16.90 -31.95 8.46
C GLY A 266 15.52 -31.69 9.02
N LYS A 267 14.45 -32.26 8.44
CA LYS A 267 13.04 -32.05 8.80
C LYS A 267 12.74 -30.57 9.03
N SER A 268 12.96 -29.74 8.01
CA SER A 268 12.72 -28.30 8.12
C SER A 268 12.21 -27.69 6.82
N LEU A 269 11.46 -26.58 6.96
CA LEU A 269 11.00 -25.74 5.86
C LEU A 269 11.59 -24.35 6.00
N THR A 270 12.33 -23.91 5.01
CA THR A 270 12.81 -22.53 4.94
C THR A 270 11.77 -21.64 4.25
N ILE A 271 11.39 -20.55 4.92
CA ILE A 271 10.57 -19.47 4.37
C ILE A 271 11.53 -18.33 4.01
N PRO A 272 11.85 -18.11 2.73
CA PRO A 272 12.82 -17.09 2.32
C PRO A 272 12.27 -15.67 2.49
N PRO A 273 13.13 -14.64 2.50
CA PRO A 273 12.75 -13.25 2.76
C PRO A 273 11.65 -12.73 1.81
N GLU A 274 11.67 -13.18 0.56
CA GLU A 274 10.75 -12.72 -0.49
C GLU A 274 9.30 -13.06 -0.19
N ILE A 275 9.04 -14.18 0.49
CA ILE A 275 7.69 -14.62 0.88
C ILE A 275 7.42 -14.43 2.36
N SER A 276 8.43 -14.27 3.20
CA SER A 276 8.28 -14.01 4.64
C SER A 276 7.62 -12.64 4.88
N LYS A 277 6.61 -12.58 5.74
CA LYS A 277 5.92 -11.32 6.10
C LYS A 277 6.86 -10.32 6.78
N THR A 278 7.86 -10.81 7.48
CA THR A 278 8.83 -9.97 8.21
C THR A 278 9.99 -9.49 7.33
N GLY A 279 10.16 -10.08 6.13
CA GLY A 279 11.29 -9.83 5.25
C GLY A 279 12.60 -10.52 5.68
N ASN A 280 12.54 -11.41 6.67
CA ASN A 280 13.68 -12.20 7.13
C ASN A 280 13.50 -13.67 6.78
N VAL A 281 14.61 -14.40 6.65
CA VAL A 281 14.60 -15.86 6.59
C VAL A 281 13.94 -16.42 7.84
N HIS A 282 13.06 -17.38 7.67
CA HIS A 282 12.43 -18.10 8.78
C HIS A 282 12.48 -19.59 8.53
N VAL A 283 13.14 -20.33 9.44
CA VAL A 283 13.21 -21.79 9.39
C VAL A 283 12.19 -22.37 10.37
N VAL A 284 11.34 -23.26 9.86
CA VAL A 284 10.28 -23.95 10.61
C VAL A 284 10.63 -25.44 10.67
N PRO A 285 10.76 -26.04 11.85
CA PRO A 285 10.91 -27.48 11.97
C PRO A 285 9.62 -28.19 11.54
N LEU A 286 9.76 -29.36 10.99
CA LEU A 286 8.66 -30.20 10.52
C LEU A 286 8.57 -31.48 11.34
N SER A 287 7.38 -31.78 11.85
CA SER A 287 7.07 -33.09 12.41
C SER A 287 6.92 -34.13 11.30
N ASP A 288 6.89 -35.41 11.65
CA ASP A 288 6.68 -36.50 10.69
C ASP A 288 5.33 -36.34 9.97
N ARG A 289 4.28 -35.93 10.66
CA ARG A 289 2.99 -35.61 10.06
C ARG A 289 3.05 -34.47 9.02
N ALA A 290 3.84 -33.42 9.31
CA ALA A 290 4.06 -32.34 8.35
C ALA A 290 4.83 -32.82 7.11
N ILE A 291 5.83 -33.69 7.29
CA ILE A 291 6.57 -34.33 6.19
C ILE A 291 5.65 -35.21 5.35
N ASP A 292 4.78 -36.02 5.96
CA ASP A 292 3.80 -36.85 5.22
C ASP A 292 2.89 -36.02 4.31
N ILE A 293 2.36 -34.91 4.82
CA ILE A 293 1.55 -33.97 4.04
C ILE A 293 2.35 -33.44 2.84
N ILE A 294 3.61 -33.06 3.05
CA ILE A 294 4.49 -32.54 2.00
C ILE A 294 4.81 -33.65 0.97
N ASN A 295 5.01 -34.90 1.42
CA ASN A 295 5.26 -36.04 0.52
C ASN A 295 4.04 -36.36 -0.34
N ILE A 296 2.83 -36.30 0.22
CA ILE A 296 1.59 -36.41 -0.55
C ILE A 296 1.56 -35.33 -1.67
N GLN A 297 1.89 -34.08 -1.34
CA GLN A 297 1.95 -32.99 -2.33
C GLN A 297 3.01 -33.25 -3.41
N LYS A 298 4.18 -33.79 -3.05
CA LYS A 298 5.23 -34.15 -4.00
C LYS A 298 4.80 -35.29 -4.92
N ASN A 299 4.10 -36.30 -4.39
CA ASN A 299 3.60 -37.42 -5.18
C ASN A 299 2.51 -36.99 -6.18
N LEU A 300 1.61 -36.11 -5.76
CA LEU A 300 0.52 -35.63 -6.63
C LEU A 300 0.96 -34.63 -7.70
N TYR A 301 1.93 -33.76 -7.38
CA TYR A 301 2.26 -32.59 -8.21
C TYR A 301 3.73 -32.53 -8.62
N GLY A 302 4.53 -33.55 -8.32
CA GLY A 302 5.96 -33.63 -8.64
C GLY A 302 6.86 -32.92 -7.62
N LYS A 303 8.18 -33.03 -7.82
CA LYS A 303 9.20 -32.59 -6.87
C LYS A 303 9.55 -31.10 -6.97
N THR A 304 9.14 -30.40 -8.01
CA THR A 304 9.46 -28.99 -8.28
C THR A 304 8.23 -28.10 -8.21
N GLY A 305 8.44 -26.78 -8.18
CA GLY A 305 7.35 -25.79 -8.15
C GLY A 305 6.84 -25.47 -6.75
N PHE A 306 5.65 -24.87 -6.69
CA PHE A 306 5.01 -24.47 -5.44
C PHE A 306 4.65 -25.68 -4.55
N LEU A 307 4.72 -25.47 -3.25
CA LEU A 307 4.31 -26.50 -2.28
C LEU A 307 2.82 -26.83 -2.42
N PHE A 308 1.98 -25.84 -2.70
CA PHE A 308 0.55 -25.97 -2.97
C PHE A 308 0.17 -25.37 -4.34
N PRO A 309 0.40 -26.11 -5.44
CA PRO A 309 0.11 -25.62 -6.77
C PRO A 309 -1.39 -25.56 -7.05
N ALA A 310 -1.80 -24.66 -7.93
CA ALA A 310 -3.16 -24.55 -8.42
C ALA A 310 -3.19 -24.02 -9.86
N LYS A 311 -4.29 -24.29 -10.56
CA LYS A 311 -4.56 -23.75 -11.92
C LYS A 311 -5.06 -22.30 -11.81
N THR A 312 -4.21 -21.43 -11.29
CA THR A 312 -4.44 -19.98 -11.16
C THR A 312 -3.37 -19.24 -11.98
N LYS A 313 -3.58 -17.94 -12.22
CA LYS A 313 -2.56 -17.10 -12.88
C LYS A 313 -1.24 -17.09 -12.09
N GLU A 314 -1.32 -17.17 -10.79
CA GLU A 314 -0.17 -17.19 -9.87
C GLU A 314 0.50 -18.56 -9.77
N GLY A 315 -0.15 -19.63 -10.20
CA GLY A 315 0.35 -21.01 -10.16
C GLY A 315 0.25 -21.68 -8.80
N HIS A 316 -0.32 -21.02 -7.79
CA HIS A 316 -0.50 -21.53 -6.43
C HIS A 316 -1.91 -21.23 -5.89
N LEU A 317 -2.26 -21.82 -4.74
CA LEU A 317 -3.52 -21.55 -4.05
C LEU A 317 -3.66 -20.06 -3.69
N LEU A 318 -4.91 -19.58 -3.62
CA LEU A 318 -5.22 -18.18 -3.29
C LEU A 318 -5.84 -18.05 -1.90
N SER A 319 -5.44 -17.03 -1.15
CA SER A 319 -5.94 -16.75 0.21
C SER A 319 -7.45 -16.49 0.26
N ALA A 320 -8.03 -15.88 -0.79
CA ALA A 320 -9.47 -15.65 -0.88
C ALA A 320 -10.23 -16.97 -0.98
N GLU A 321 -9.69 -17.90 -1.77
CA GLU A 321 -10.30 -19.23 -1.92
C GLU A 321 -10.16 -20.07 -0.65
N LEU A 322 -9.00 -20.01 0.05
CA LEU A 322 -8.85 -20.65 1.35
C LEU A 322 -9.93 -20.20 2.34
N SER A 323 -10.23 -18.90 2.39
CA SER A 323 -11.29 -18.37 3.27
C SER A 323 -12.68 -18.90 2.91
N LYS A 324 -12.95 -19.10 1.61
CA LYS A 324 -14.20 -19.74 1.16
C LYS A 324 -14.26 -21.22 1.52
N GLN A 325 -13.16 -21.95 1.38
CA GLN A 325 -13.09 -23.37 1.74
C GLN A 325 -13.30 -23.57 3.25
N VAL A 326 -12.71 -22.71 4.10
CA VAL A 326 -12.94 -22.76 5.55
C VAL A 326 -14.42 -22.47 5.87
N ARG A 327 -15.04 -21.47 5.26
CA ARG A 327 -16.47 -21.19 5.44
C ARG A 327 -17.32 -22.38 5.02
N LYS A 328 -17.07 -22.93 3.83
CA LYS A 328 -17.76 -24.12 3.34
C LYS A 328 -17.64 -25.31 4.30
N PHE A 329 -16.46 -25.50 4.91
CA PHE A 329 -16.26 -26.50 5.94
C PHE A 329 -17.18 -26.27 7.14
N CYS A 330 -17.18 -25.04 7.69
CA CYS A 330 -18.01 -24.70 8.84
C CYS A 330 -19.50 -24.90 8.54
N ASP A 331 -19.98 -24.42 7.39
CA ASP A 331 -21.39 -24.55 6.99
C ASP A 331 -21.83 -26.01 6.84
N LYS A 332 -20.98 -26.87 6.22
CA LYS A 332 -21.30 -28.27 5.98
C LYS A 332 -21.29 -29.15 7.25
N ASN A 333 -20.42 -28.86 8.18
CA ASN A 333 -20.21 -29.66 9.38
C ASN A 333 -20.82 -29.03 10.63
N MET A 334 -21.64 -27.99 10.48
CA MET A 334 -22.20 -27.21 11.62
C MET A 334 -21.12 -26.80 12.63
N PHE A 335 -19.93 -26.53 12.11
CA PHE A 335 -18.75 -26.16 12.90
C PHE A 335 -18.77 -24.68 13.24
N THR A 336 -18.42 -24.34 14.47
CA THR A 336 -18.35 -22.92 14.88
C THR A 336 -17.44 -22.11 13.94
N PRO A 337 -17.95 -21.01 13.35
CA PRO A 337 -17.20 -20.27 12.33
C PRO A 337 -15.83 -19.80 12.81
N PHE A 338 -14.82 -20.02 11.97
CA PHE A 338 -13.47 -19.54 12.16
C PHE A 338 -12.86 -19.07 10.85
N THR A 339 -11.71 -18.41 10.91
CA THR A 339 -10.95 -17.96 9.75
C THR A 339 -9.58 -18.68 9.70
N PRO A 340 -8.91 -18.74 8.54
CA PRO A 340 -7.56 -19.30 8.48
C PRO A 340 -6.55 -18.64 9.45
N ARG A 341 -6.80 -17.39 9.85
CA ARG A 341 -5.99 -16.67 10.83
C ARG A 341 -6.19 -17.20 12.25
N ASP A 342 -7.35 -17.75 12.54
CA ASP A 342 -7.67 -18.27 13.87
C ASP A 342 -6.89 -19.55 14.19
N ILE A 343 -6.49 -20.34 13.19
CA ILE A 343 -5.54 -21.46 13.36
C ILE A 343 -4.24 -20.99 14.04
N ARG A 344 -3.77 -19.82 13.62
CA ARG A 344 -2.56 -19.24 14.22
C ARG A 344 -2.77 -18.75 15.64
N ARG A 345 -3.96 -18.21 15.95
CA ARG A 345 -4.36 -17.86 17.32
C ARG A 345 -4.54 -19.08 18.19
N THR A 346 -5.14 -20.15 17.62
CA THR A 346 -5.31 -21.43 18.27
C THR A 346 -3.99 -21.98 18.77
N PHE A 347 -2.99 -22.10 17.90
CA PHE A 347 -1.65 -22.52 18.36
C PHE A 347 -1.14 -21.61 19.47
N LYS A 348 -1.19 -20.27 19.28
CA LYS A 348 -0.64 -19.33 20.26
C LYS A 348 -1.31 -19.45 21.64
N THR A 349 -2.61 -19.72 21.67
CA THR A 349 -3.37 -19.87 22.91
C THR A 349 -3.15 -21.24 23.54
N LEU A 350 -3.36 -22.32 22.78
CA LEU A 350 -3.29 -23.69 23.29
C LEU A 350 -1.84 -24.12 23.63
N ALA A 351 -0.84 -23.65 22.89
CA ALA A 351 0.55 -23.86 23.27
C ALA A 351 0.92 -23.09 24.57
N GLY A 352 0.20 -22.01 24.87
CA GLY A 352 0.30 -21.35 26.17
C GLY A 352 -0.31 -22.18 27.30
N ASP A 353 -1.43 -22.82 27.05
CA ASP A 353 -2.07 -23.78 27.95
C ASP A 353 -1.13 -24.98 28.26
N MET A 354 -0.33 -25.39 27.29
CA MET A 354 0.72 -26.41 27.47
C MET A 354 1.97 -25.89 28.25
N GLY A 355 1.97 -24.64 28.71
CA GLY A 355 3.10 -24.07 29.43
C GLY A 355 4.24 -23.54 28.55
N ILE A 356 4.09 -23.51 27.22
CA ILE A 356 5.13 -23.00 26.33
C ILE A 356 5.23 -21.47 26.47
N PRO A 357 6.42 -20.91 26.80
CA PRO A 357 6.59 -19.47 26.99
C PRO A 357 6.21 -18.64 25.78
N LEU A 358 5.61 -17.44 26.02
CA LEU A 358 5.14 -16.54 24.97
C LEU A 358 6.23 -16.19 23.95
N GLU A 359 7.45 -15.96 24.43
CA GLU A 359 8.59 -15.60 23.57
C GLU A 359 8.93 -16.71 22.58
N LEU A 360 8.90 -17.96 23.02
CA LEU A 360 9.18 -19.12 22.16
C LEU A 360 8.05 -19.33 21.13
N ARG A 361 6.79 -19.13 21.53
CA ARG A 361 5.65 -19.14 20.61
C ARG A 361 5.75 -18.04 19.55
N ASP A 362 6.23 -16.84 19.94
CA ASP A 362 6.46 -15.72 19.01
C ASP A 362 7.62 -16.00 18.06
N ILE A 363 8.70 -16.64 18.53
CA ILE A 363 9.84 -17.08 17.71
C ILE A 363 9.38 -18.10 16.66
N LEU A 364 8.64 -19.13 17.08
CA LEU A 364 8.12 -20.16 16.16
C LEU A 364 7.20 -19.54 15.10
N GLN A 365 6.36 -18.60 15.49
CA GLN A 365 5.44 -17.92 14.57
C GLN A 365 6.06 -16.74 13.79
N ASN A 366 7.37 -16.50 13.89
CA ASN A 366 8.03 -15.38 13.21
C ASN A 366 7.36 -14.02 13.50
N HIS A 367 7.07 -13.74 14.77
CA HIS A 367 6.65 -12.43 15.20
C HIS A 367 7.87 -11.53 15.39
N ARG A 368 7.72 -10.23 15.09
CA ARG A 368 8.78 -9.25 15.35
C ARG A 368 9.02 -9.13 16.85
N ARG A 369 10.27 -9.29 17.26
CA ARG A 369 10.67 -9.01 18.63
C ARG A 369 10.93 -7.52 18.81
N PRO A 370 10.46 -6.90 19.89
CA PRO A 370 10.83 -5.53 20.22
C PRO A 370 12.32 -5.47 20.61
N GLY A 371 12.96 -4.35 20.31
CA GLY A 371 14.35 -4.08 20.71
C GLY A 371 15.36 -4.10 19.56
N VAL A 372 16.43 -3.29 19.72
CA VAL A 372 17.52 -3.16 18.74
C VAL A 372 18.41 -4.40 18.76
N SER A 373 18.67 -4.96 19.94
CA SER A 373 19.55 -6.14 20.13
C SER A 373 19.03 -7.34 19.32
N SER A 374 17.74 -7.64 19.40
CA SER A 374 17.15 -8.76 18.69
C SER A 374 17.07 -8.57 17.17
N LYS A 375 17.12 -7.33 16.69
CA LYS A 375 17.06 -7.02 15.24
C LYS A 375 18.42 -7.03 14.56
N VAL A 376 19.46 -6.63 15.27
CA VAL A 376 20.78 -6.34 14.70
C VAL A 376 21.78 -7.44 15.03
N TYR A 377 21.76 -7.95 16.25
CA TYR A 377 22.82 -8.84 16.77
C TYR A 377 22.42 -10.31 16.83
N ASP A 378 21.13 -10.65 17.02
CA ASP A 378 20.66 -12.02 17.14
C ASP A 378 20.36 -12.62 15.76
N ARG A 379 21.26 -13.47 15.25
CA ARG A 379 21.11 -14.23 14.00
C ARG A 379 20.84 -15.72 14.23
N TYR A 380 20.60 -16.12 15.47
CA TYR A 380 20.27 -17.50 15.81
C TYR A 380 18.87 -17.87 15.33
N TYR A 381 18.72 -19.00 14.67
CA TYR A 381 17.44 -19.44 14.10
C TYR A 381 16.51 -20.14 15.09
N TYR A 382 16.98 -20.41 16.30
CA TYR A 382 16.22 -21.10 17.35
C TYR A 382 15.64 -22.44 16.89
N LEU A 383 16.37 -23.16 16.03
CA LEU A 383 15.83 -24.37 15.40
C LEU A 383 15.61 -25.49 16.40
N ARG A 384 16.49 -25.60 17.42
CA ARG A 384 16.38 -26.59 18.50
C ARG A 384 15.14 -26.33 19.35
N GLU A 385 14.97 -25.11 19.83
CA GLU A 385 13.86 -24.71 20.70
C GLU A 385 12.51 -24.81 19.93
N LYS A 386 12.51 -24.42 18.68
CA LYS A 386 11.33 -24.58 17.81
C LYS A 386 10.98 -26.05 17.59
N ARG A 387 11.96 -26.94 17.49
CA ARG A 387 11.76 -28.38 17.31
C ARG A 387 11.10 -28.98 18.56
N GLU A 388 11.65 -28.70 19.74
CA GLU A 388 11.05 -29.11 20.99
C GLU A 388 9.56 -28.70 21.11
N ILE A 389 9.25 -27.48 20.67
CA ILE A 389 7.85 -27.00 20.65
C ILE A 389 6.99 -27.81 19.66
N ILE A 390 7.49 -28.03 18.44
CA ILE A 390 6.73 -28.75 17.41
C ILE A 390 6.53 -30.22 17.81
N ASP A 391 7.50 -30.83 18.45
CA ASP A 391 7.37 -32.21 18.90
C ASP A 391 6.32 -32.32 20.01
N GLN A 392 6.34 -31.48 21.05
CA GLN A 392 5.30 -31.42 22.09
C GLN A 392 3.93 -31.09 21.50
N TRP A 393 3.86 -30.14 20.59
CA TRP A 393 2.63 -29.76 19.93
C TRP A 393 2.03 -30.92 19.12
N THR A 394 2.86 -31.61 18.34
CA THR A 394 2.42 -32.75 17.52
C THR A 394 1.96 -33.91 18.38
N GLU A 395 2.68 -34.24 19.44
CA GLU A 395 2.27 -35.27 20.41
C GLU A 395 0.88 -34.95 20.99
N ARG A 396 0.64 -33.69 21.38
CA ARG A 396 -0.66 -33.27 21.89
C ARG A 396 -1.77 -33.36 20.84
N LEU A 397 -1.47 -33.00 19.58
CA LEU A 397 -2.42 -33.16 18.47
C LEU A 397 -2.76 -34.62 18.23
N GLU A 398 -1.82 -35.55 18.32
CA GLU A 398 -2.06 -36.99 18.19
C GLU A 398 -2.96 -37.52 19.30
N GLN A 399 -2.81 -37.03 20.54
CA GLN A 399 -3.67 -37.40 21.66
C GLN A 399 -5.14 -37.01 21.47
N ILE A 400 -5.41 -35.83 20.88
CA ILE A 400 -6.78 -35.34 20.66
C ILE A 400 -7.43 -35.87 19.38
N THR A 401 -6.69 -36.58 18.54
CA THR A 401 -7.19 -37.15 17.27
C THR A 401 -7.34 -38.69 17.33
N GLN A 402 -7.01 -39.28 18.46
CA GLN A 402 -7.30 -40.70 18.76
C GLN A 402 -8.75 -40.85 19.18
#